data_d365021e32728439d8af29994e50d7ec
#
_entry.id   d365021e32728439d8af29994e50d7ec
#
_cell.length_a   1.000
_cell.length_b   1.000
_cell.length_c   1.000
_cell.angle_alpha   90.00
_cell.angle_beta   90.00
_cell.angle_gamma   90.00
#
_symmetry.space_group_name_H-M   'P 1'
#
loop_
_entity.id
_entity.type
_entity.pdbx_description
1 polymer ?
#
loop_
_entity_poly.entity_id
_entity_poly.type
_entity_poly.pdbx_seq_one_letter_code
_entity_poly.pdbx_strand_id
1 'polypeptide(L)'
;MLLNQNYILFFFLSVNMLWASCTPLDSITTYWMNPTQKIEGNIKRIEKFPSKFVTPRNVDIWFPKDFDNTKTYSVLYMQDGQMLFDADKTWNGQEWGVDEHMSLLLNDSKLKETIVVGIWNVYSERNANYFPQKVFEALDKENKVALQRMAKKKNQETFVNSDNYLKFIVSELKPYIDITFPTKTSPEDTAIMGSSRGALISLYAICEYPEVFGAAACLSTHWIGTYSNAESNQIPYVIFDYLMDNLPSPKNHKIYFDYGTQTLDALYLPYQDLATTALEYKSYDDESMVNLKFDGHEHAEKFWNKRLATPLTFLLKKDYE
;
A
#
# COMPACT_ATOMS: atom_id res chain seq x y z
N MET A 1 41.64 -61.46 -23.71
CA MET A 1 40.19 -61.42 -23.88
C MET A 1 39.59 -61.00 -22.54
N LEU A 2 39.48 -59.66 -22.30
CA LEU A 2 38.97 -59.06 -21.06
C LEU A 2 37.90 -58.07 -21.43
N LEU A 3 36.66 -58.37 -21.06
CA LEU A 3 35.46 -57.54 -21.26
C LEU A 3 35.42 -56.43 -20.19
N ASN A 4 35.47 -55.16 -20.64
CA ASN A 4 35.20 -54.03 -19.81
C ASN A 4 33.67 -53.80 -19.77
N GLN A 5 33.07 -53.92 -18.57
CA GLN A 5 31.70 -53.50 -18.31
C GLN A 5 31.73 -52.07 -17.76
N ASN A 6 31.24 -51.12 -18.55
CA ASN A 6 30.97 -49.74 -18.13
C ASN A 6 29.60 -49.70 -17.42
N TYR A 7 29.59 -49.44 -16.11
CA TYR A 7 28.38 -49.11 -15.37
C TYR A 7 28.09 -47.62 -15.51
N ILE A 8 26.99 -47.29 -16.21
CA ILE A 8 26.42 -45.92 -16.25
C ILE A 8 25.55 -45.78 -15.02
N LEU A 9 25.99 -44.94 -14.09
CA LEU A 9 25.22 -44.56 -12.90
C LEU A 9 24.24 -43.43 -13.25
N PHE A 10 22.94 -43.73 -13.34
CA PHE A 10 21.89 -42.71 -13.46
C PHE A 10 21.66 -42.09 -12.10
N PHE A 11 22.05 -40.82 -11.93
CA PHE A 11 21.62 -39.99 -10.79
C PHE A 11 20.20 -39.49 -11.05
N PHE A 12 19.23 -40.06 -10.38
CA PHE A 12 17.89 -39.47 -10.28
C PHE A 12 17.95 -38.27 -9.31
N LEU A 13 17.99 -37.05 -9.84
CA LEU A 13 17.69 -35.85 -9.06
C LEU A 13 16.20 -35.81 -8.80
N SER A 14 15.79 -36.21 -7.60
CA SER A 14 14.45 -35.97 -7.11
C SER A 14 14.29 -34.47 -6.81
N VAL A 15 13.65 -33.76 -7.73
CA VAL A 15 13.15 -32.38 -7.47
C VAL A 15 11.99 -32.51 -6.48
N ASN A 16 12.27 -32.29 -5.21
CA ASN A 16 11.21 -32.07 -4.21
C ASN A 16 10.56 -30.71 -4.51
N MET A 17 9.47 -30.70 -5.29
CA MET A 17 8.55 -29.58 -5.33
C MET A 17 7.96 -29.43 -3.93
N LEU A 18 8.44 -28.43 -3.19
CA LEU A 18 7.78 -27.92 -2.00
C LEU A 18 6.43 -27.35 -2.47
N TRP A 19 5.38 -28.14 -2.29
CA TRP A 19 4.01 -27.63 -2.36
C TRP A 19 3.83 -26.67 -1.20
N ALA A 20 3.96 -25.37 -1.46
CA ALA A 20 3.45 -24.37 -0.55
C ALA A 20 1.95 -24.68 -0.38
N SER A 21 1.53 -24.99 0.83
CA SER A 21 0.13 -25.23 1.17
C SER A 21 -0.60 -23.89 1.03
N CYS A 22 -1.05 -23.57 -0.20
CA CYS A 22 -2.05 -22.55 -0.40
C CYS A 22 -3.32 -22.98 0.38
N THR A 23 -3.88 -22.08 1.16
CA THR A 23 -5.25 -22.23 1.65
C THR A 23 -6.11 -22.48 0.42
N PRO A 24 -6.98 -23.53 0.42
CA PRO A 24 -7.80 -23.80 -0.76
C PRO A 24 -8.59 -22.54 -1.12
N LEU A 25 -8.50 -22.09 -2.36
CA LEU A 25 -9.27 -20.94 -2.89
C LEU A 25 -10.78 -21.07 -2.62
N ASP A 26 -11.28 -22.31 -2.55
CA ASP A 26 -12.69 -22.66 -2.28
C ASP A 26 -13.20 -22.26 -0.88
N SER A 27 -12.31 -21.87 0.06
CA SER A 27 -12.68 -21.47 1.42
C SER A 27 -12.86 -19.95 1.60
N ILE A 28 -12.58 -19.15 0.55
CA ILE A 28 -12.64 -17.69 0.63
C ILE A 28 -14.07 -17.23 0.33
N THR A 29 -14.74 -16.67 1.35
CA THR A 29 -16.10 -16.13 1.21
C THR A 29 -16.06 -14.80 0.50
N THR A 30 -16.75 -14.69 -0.63
CA THR A 30 -16.88 -13.44 -1.39
C THR A 30 -18.33 -13.16 -1.75
N TYR A 31 -18.71 -11.87 -1.77
CA TYR A 31 -20.04 -11.46 -2.21
C TYR A 31 -20.00 -10.04 -2.81
N TRP A 32 -20.92 -9.78 -3.74
CA TRP A 32 -21.13 -8.43 -4.26
C TRP A 32 -21.85 -7.60 -3.19
N MET A 33 -21.35 -6.42 -2.91
CA MET A 33 -22.04 -5.46 -2.09
C MET A 33 -23.33 -5.03 -2.78
N ASN A 34 -24.40 -4.88 -2.00
CA ASN A 34 -25.65 -4.36 -2.57
C ASN A 34 -25.40 -2.96 -3.14
N PRO A 35 -25.84 -2.69 -4.39
CA PRO A 35 -25.71 -1.36 -4.96
C PRO A 35 -26.43 -0.35 -4.06
N THR A 36 -25.71 0.63 -3.58
CA THR A 36 -26.29 1.82 -2.96
C THR A 36 -26.28 2.93 -4.00
N GLN A 37 -27.21 3.87 -3.92
CA GLN A 37 -27.21 5.05 -4.82
C GLN A 37 -25.98 5.94 -4.64
N LYS A 38 -25.14 5.63 -3.65
CA LYS A 38 -23.97 6.41 -3.25
C LYS A 38 -22.65 5.86 -3.78
N ILE A 39 -22.63 4.64 -4.31
CA ILE A 39 -21.40 4.00 -4.81
C ILE A 39 -21.39 4.01 -6.32
N GLU A 40 -20.39 4.64 -6.90
CA GLU A 40 -20.13 4.58 -8.34
C GLU A 40 -19.33 3.31 -8.69
N GLY A 41 -19.80 2.51 -9.66
CA GLY A 41 -19.20 1.22 -10.00
C GLY A 41 -19.73 0.06 -9.15
N ASN A 42 -18.91 -0.98 -8.95
CA ASN A 42 -19.30 -2.20 -8.25
C ASN A 42 -18.24 -2.61 -7.23
N ILE A 43 -18.67 -3.06 -6.05
CA ILE A 43 -17.75 -3.53 -5.01
C ILE A 43 -18.01 -4.99 -4.72
N LYS A 44 -16.95 -5.81 -4.75
CA LYS A 44 -16.94 -7.19 -4.29
C LYS A 44 -16.14 -7.28 -3.00
N ARG A 45 -16.77 -7.74 -1.91
CA ARG A 45 -16.11 -7.96 -0.63
C ARG A 45 -15.58 -9.38 -0.52
N ILE A 46 -14.36 -9.50 -0.06
CA ILE A 46 -13.80 -10.72 0.52
C ILE A 46 -13.91 -10.57 2.03
N GLU A 47 -14.73 -11.40 2.66
CA GLU A 47 -14.89 -11.36 4.11
C GLU A 47 -13.76 -12.14 4.79
N LYS A 48 -13.05 -11.47 5.71
CA LYS A 48 -11.98 -12.08 6.51
C LYS A 48 -10.99 -12.90 5.66
N PHE A 49 -10.42 -12.26 4.63
CA PHE A 49 -9.39 -12.92 3.83
C PHE A 49 -8.38 -13.62 4.74
N PRO A 50 -8.20 -14.95 4.61
CA PRO A 50 -7.34 -15.72 5.49
C PRO A 50 -5.87 -15.38 5.24
N SER A 51 -5.06 -15.37 6.29
CA SER A 51 -3.62 -15.15 6.19
C SER A 51 -2.86 -15.98 7.22
N LYS A 52 -1.66 -16.39 6.85
CA LYS A 52 -0.69 -17.02 7.75
C LYS A 52 0.18 -16.00 8.48
N PHE A 53 0.17 -14.74 8.01
CA PHE A 53 1.07 -13.70 8.47
C PHE A 53 0.41 -12.68 9.39
N VAL A 54 -0.88 -12.43 9.21
CA VAL A 54 -1.63 -11.40 9.93
C VAL A 54 -3.06 -11.86 10.23
N THR A 55 -3.70 -11.21 11.16
CA THR A 55 -5.13 -11.46 11.46
C THR A 55 -5.98 -11.27 10.19
N PRO A 56 -6.89 -12.24 9.90
CA PRO A 56 -7.80 -12.14 8.76
C PRO A 56 -8.58 -10.83 8.74
N ARG A 57 -8.67 -10.23 7.56
CA ARG A 57 -9.28 -8.91 7.36
C ARG A 57 -10.14 -8.85 6.11
N ASN A 58 -11.09 -7.94 6.09
CA ASN A 58 -11.89 -7.71 4.90
C ASN A 58 -11.03 -7.06 3.81
N VAL A 59 -11.36 -7.38 2.57
CA VAL A 59 -10.80 -6.72 1.39
C VAL A 59 -11.96 -6.37 0.48
N ASP A 60 -12.07 -5.11 0.10
CA ASP A 60 -13.06 -4.62 -0.84
C ASP A 60 -12.40 -4.37 -2.20
N ILE A 61 -12.92 -5.00 -3.23
CA ILE A 61 -12.42 -4.83 -4.59
C ILE A 61 -13.45 -4.01 -5.35
N TRP A 62 -13.06 -2.80 -5.74
CA TRP A 62 -13.86 -1.93 -6.58
C TRP A 62 -13.55 -2.18 -8.05
N PHE A 63 -14.60 -2.22 -8.85
CA PHE A 63 -14.57 -2.37 -10.30
C PHE A 63 -15.29 -1.21 -10.97
N PRO A 64 -14.80 -0.69 -12.12
CA PRO A 64 -15.53 0.28 -12.90
C PRO A 64 -16.90 -0.28 -13.33
N LYS A 65 -17.85 0.61 -13.63
CA LYS A 65 -19.21 0.22 -14.01
C LYS A 65 -19.28 -0.66 -15.26
N ASP A 66 -18.36 -0.44 -16.18
CA ASP A 66 -18.20 -1.15 -17.45
C ASP A 66 -17.12 -2.25 -17.39
N PHE A 67 -16.86 -2.79 -16.20
CA PHE A 67 -15.91 -3.89 -16.00
C PHE A 67 -16.22 -5.06 -16.92
N ASP A 68 -15.21 -5.52 -17.66
CA ASP A 68 -15.30 -6.59 -18.65
C ASP A 68 -14.16 -7.59 -18.45
N ASN A 69 -14.51 -8.85 -18.21
CA ASN A 69 -13.53 -9.93 -18.02
C ASN A 69 -12.67 -10.24 -19.26
N THR A 70 -12.98 -9.65 -20.41
CA THR A 70 -12.16 -9.78 -21.64
C THR A 70 -11.04 -8.76 -21.73
N LYS A 71 -11.10 -7.71 -20.89
CA LYS A 71 -10.03 -6.71 -20.73
C LYS A 71 -9.06 -7.11 -19.63
N THR A 72 -7.91 -6.43 -19.54
CA THR A 72 -6.96 -6.55 -18.43
C THR A 72 -6.80 -5.22 -17.70
N TYR A 73 -6.63 -5.28 -16.39
CA TYR A 73 -6.69 -4.12 -15.50
C TYR A 73 -5.38 -3.95 -14.73
N SER A 74 -4.91 -2.73 -14.59
CA SER A 74 -3.93 -2.35 -13.57
C SER A 74 -4.57 -2.46 -12.19
N VAL A 75 -3.76 -2.58 -11.13
CA VAL A 75 -4.26 -2.76 -9.76
C VAL A 75 -3.71 -1.67 -8.84
N LEU A 76 -4.61 -0.95 -8.18
CA LEU A 76 -4.27 -0.03 -7.09
C LEU A 76 -4.62 -0.66 -5.74
N TYR A 77 -3.63 -0.98 -4.93
CA TYR A 77 -3.82 -1.40 -3.54
C TYR A 77 -3.91 -0.18 -2.64
N MET A 78 -5.00 -0.06 -1.87
CA MET A 78 -5.20 1.06 -0.95
C MET A 78 -5.33 0.59 0.50
N GLN A 79 -4.63 1.30 1.38
CA GLN A 79 -4.69 1.08 2.82
C GLN A 79 -6.01 1.61 3.40
N ASP A 80 -6.38 1.10 4.59
CA ASP A 80 -7.58 1.54 5.31
C ASP A 80 -8.88 1.39 4.49
N GLY A 81 -9.05 0.24 3.83
CA GLY A 81 -10.11 -0.07 2.87
C GLY A 81 -11.53 0.25 3.33
N GLN A 82 -11.79 0.25 4.65
CA GLN A 82 -13.09 0.61 5.24
C GLN A 82 -13.44 2.10 5.10
N MET A 83 -12.48 2.95 4.70
CA MET A 83 -12.66 4.40 4.63
C MET A 83 -12.82 4.92 3.19
N LEU A 84 -12.86 4.03 2.19
CA LEU A 84 -12.64 4.44 0.79
C LEU A 84 -13.90 4.81 0.02
N PHE A 85 -15.06 4.15 0.28
CA PHE A 85 -16.18 4.10 -0.67
C PHE A 85 -17.55 4.50 -0.11
N ASP A 86 -17.77 4.62 1.18
CA ASP A 86 -19.10 4.90 1.77
C ASP A 86 -18.96 5.58 3.13
N ALA A 87 -19.19 6.88 3.20
CA ALA A 87 -19.12 7.68 4.43
C ALA A 87 -20.05 7.16 5.53
N ASP A 88 -21.20 6.59 5.19
CA ASP A 88 -22.16 6.06 6.17
C ASP A 88 -21.62 4.81 6.90
N LYS A 89 -20.59 4.18 6.37
CA LYS A 89 -19.94 2.98 6.94
C LYS A 89 -18.64 3.29 7.66
N THR A 90 -18.14 4.52 7.56
CA THR A 90 -16.91 4.92 8.23
C THR A 90 -17.18 5.36 9.68
N TRP A 91 -16.18 5.26 10.54
CA TRP A 91 -16.31 5.59 11.96
C TRP A 91 -16.53 7.08 12.25
N ASN A 92 -16.16 7.95 11.30
CA ASN A 92 -16.23 9.42 11.45
C ASN A 92 -17.15 10.10 10.44
N GLY A 93 -17.92 9.33 9.64
CA GLY A 93 -18.81 9.88 8.63
C GLY A 93 -18.10 10.55 7.46
N GLN A 94 -16.83 10.22 7.22
CA GLN A 94 -16.04 10.74 6.10
C GLN A 94 -15.45 9.59 5.29
N GLU A 95 -15.33 9.79 4.00
CA GLU A 95 -14.71 8.83 3.08
C GLU A 95 -13.72 9.50 2.15
N TRP A 96 -12.96 8.68 1.42
CA TRP A 96 -12.02 9.15 0.41
C TRP A 96 -12.68 9.43 -0.94
N GLY A 97 -13.88 8.89 -1.22
CA GLY A 97 -14.57 9.05 -2.50
C GLY A 97 -13.79 8.42 -3.66
N VAL A 98 -13.20 7.26 -3.42
CA VAL A 98 -12.33 6.60 -4.42
C VAL A 98 -13.11 6.20 -5.65
N ASP A 99 -14.30 5.68 -5.48
CA ASP A 99 -15.18 5.22 -6.55
C ASP A 99 -15.65 6.37 -7.45
N GLU A 100 -15.99 7.54 -6.89
CA GLU A 100 -16.37 8.71 -7.69
C GLU A 100 -15.18 9.25 -8.48
N HIS A 101 -14.02 9.41 -7.82
CA HIS A 101 -12.81 9.90 -8.49
C HIS A 101 -12.32 8.95 -9.58
N MET A 102 -12.30 7.64 -9.30
CA MET A 102 -11.90 6.63 -10.29
C MET A 102 -12.87 6.59 -11.45
N SER A 103 -14.19 6.59 -11.20
CA SER A 103 -15.20 6.61 -12.25
C SER A 103 -15.08 7.83 -13.15
N LEU A 104 -14.91 9.02 -12.56
CA LEU A 104 -14.74 10.26 -13.33
C LEU A 104 -13.47 10.23 -14.20
N LEU A 105 -12.34 9.84 -13.62
CA LEU A 105 -11.06 9.86 -14.34
C LEU A 105 -10.97 8.77 -15.42
N LEU A 106 -11.58 7.60 -15.21
CA LEU A 106 -11.68 6.56 -16.23
C LEU A 106 -12.60 6.98 -17.39
N ASN A 107 -13.77 7.58 -17.10
CA ASN A 107 -14.68 8.10 -18.12
C ASN A 107 -14.03 9.19 -18.99
N ASP A 108 -13.17 10.00 -18.39
CA ASP A 108 -12.37 11.01 -19.12
C ASP A 108 -11.19 10.39 -19.91
N SER A 109 -11.03 9.06 -19.88
CA SER A 109 -9.90 8.33 -20.50
C SER A 109 -8.53 8.78 -20.05
N LYS A 110 -8.41 9.36 -18.85
CA LYS A 110 -7.15 9.86 -18.28
C LYS A 110 -6.28 8.78 -17.67
N LEU A 111 -6.93 7.69 -17.21
CA LEU A 111 -6.27 6.60 -16.50
C LEU A 111 -6.21 5.31 -17.33
N LYS A 112 -5.24 4.45 -17.00
CA LYS A 112 -5.24 3.04 -17.37
C LYS A 112 -6.51 2.37 -16.80
N GLU A 113 -7.07 1.38 -17.51
CA GLU A 113 -8.13 0.54 -16.95
C GLU A 113 -7.64 -0.08 -15.63
N THR A 114 -8.32 0.20 -14.53
CA THR A 114 -7.81 -0.09 -13.19
C THR A 114 -8.91 -0.60 -12.27
N ILE A 115 -8.61 -1.61 -11.46
CA ILE A 115 -9.40 -2.02 -10.30
C ILE A 115 -8.71 -1.53 -9.01
N VAL A 116 -9.50 -1.28 -7.94
CA VAL A 116 -8.95 -0.86 -6.65
C VAL A 116 -9.16 -1.96 -5.62
N VAL A 117 -8.11 -2.32 -4.90
CA VAL A 117 -8.11 -3.32 -3.83
C VAL A 117 -7.95 -2.61 -2.49
N GLY A 118 -9.06 -2.33 -1.82
CA GLY A 118 -9.11 -1.68 -0.52
C GLY A 118 -8.87 -2.67 0.62
N ILE A 119 -7.71 -2.60 1.27
CA ILE A 119 -7.32 -3.50 2.35
C ILE A 119 -7.77 -2.91 3.68
N TRP A 120 -8.71 -3.56 4.37
CA TRP A 120 -9.16 -3.09 5.68
C TRP A 120 -8.06 -3.24 6.72
N ASN A 121 -7.91 -2.25 7.59
CA ASN A 121 -7.09 -2.43 8.77
C ASN A 121 -7.87 -3.19 9.87
N VAL A 122 -7.13 -3.84 10.76
CA VAL A 122 -7.63 -4.29 12.06
C VAL A 122 -7.19 -3.24 13.07
N TYR A 123 -8.14 -2.54 13.71
CA TYR A 123 -7.87 -1.37 14.53
C TYR A 123 -6.77 -1.58 15.57
N SER A 124 -6.84 -2.70 16.31
CA SER A 124 -5.84 -3.04 17.33
C SER A 124 -4.44 -3.25 16.76
N GLU A 125 -4.32 -3.68 15.51
CA GLU A 125 -3.06 -4.00 14.85
C GLU A 125 -2.60 -2.92 13.88
N ARG A 126 -3.41 -1.87 13.61
CA ARG A 126 -3.09 -0.88 12.58
C ARG A 126 -1.70 -0.26 12.79
N ASN A 127 -1.36 0.03 14.02
CA ASN A 127 -0.05 0.57 14.37
C ASN A 127 1.08 -0.45 14.13
N ALA A 128 0.87 -1.70 14.53
CA ALA A 128 1.82 -2.79 14.34
C ALA A 128 2.08 -3.09 12.87
N ASN A 129 1.01 -3.10 12.06
CA ASN A 129 1.08 -3.44 10.64
C ASN A 129 1.59 -2.30 9.75
N TYR A 130 1.46 -1.02 10.20
CA TYR A 130 1.71 0.14 9.35
C TYR A 130 2.99 0.92 9.69
N PHE A 131 3.65 0.62 10.81
CA PHE A 131 4.94 1.24 11.11
C PHE A 131 6.08 0.39 10.51
N PRO A 132 6.99 0.96 9.69
CA PRO A 132 8.08 0.23 9.04
C PRO A 132 8.96 -0.52 10.05
N GLN A 133 9.09 -1.85 9.91
CA GLN A 133 9.78 -2.68 10.89
C GLN A 133 11.26 -2.38 10.97
N LYS A 134 11.95 -2.25 9.84
CA LYS A 134 13.38 -1.94 9.82
C LYS A 134 13.67 -0.57 10.45
N VAL A 135 12.79 0.41 10.23
CA VAL A 135 12.88 1.71 10.92
C VAL A 135 12.72 1.51 12.43
N PHE A 136 11.70 0.76 12.88
CA PHE A 136 11.51 0.47 14.30
C PHE A 136 12.73 -0.22 14.92
N GLU A 137 13.31 -1.19 14.25
CA GLU A 137 14.48 -1.92 14.71
C GLU A 137 15.72 -1.03 14.87
N ALA A 138 15.88 -0.04 13.99
CA ALA A 138 16.97 0.94 14.02
C ALA A 138 16.80 2.05 15.08
N LEU A 139 15.57 2.28 15.59
CA LEU A 139 15.35 3.29 16.64
C LEU A 139 16.09 2.96 17.94
N ASP A 140 16.47 4.01 18.67
CA ASP A 140 16.94 3.89 20.03
C ASP A 140 15.82 3.42 21.00
N LYS A 141 16.20 3.12 22.23
CA LYS A 141 15.26 2.63 23.26
C LYS A 141 14.19 3.66 23.63
N GLU A 142 14.53 4.95 23.66
CA GLU A 142 13.61 6.02 24.04
C GLU A 142 12.49 6.16 23.02
N ASN A 143 12.83 6.22 21.73
CA ASN A 143 11.87 6.33 20.64
C ASN A 143 11.03 5.05 20.48
N LYS A 144 11.60 3.85 20.68
CA LYS A 144 10.83 2.58 20.75
C LYS A 144 9.77 2.63 21.85
N VAL A 145 10.16 3.06 23.06
CA VAL A 145 9.24 3.18 24.20
C VAL A 145 8.17 4.24 23.94
N ALA A 146 8.49 5.36 23.29
CA ALA A 146 7.52 6.39 22.93
C ALA A 146 6.44 5.84 21.98
N LEU A 147 6.83 5.11 20.94
CA LEU A 147 5.89 4.44 20.01
C LEU A 147 5.00 3.42 20.74
N GLN A 148 5.59 2.54 21.56
CA GLN A 148 4.85 1.53 22.30
C GLN A 148 3.86 2.15 23.29
N ARG A 149 4.27 3.23 24.00
CA ARG A 149 3.40 3.96 24.93
C ARG A 149 2.22 4.60 24.20
N MET A 150 2.45 5.13 22.99
CA MET A 150 1.40 5.69 22.17
C MET A 150 0.41 4.62 21.70
N ALA A 151 0.90 3.48 21.20
CA ALA A 151 0.07 2.34 20.81
C ALA A 151 -0.80 1.86 21.99
N LYS A 152 -0.21 1.70 23.16
CA LYS A 152 -0.92 1.30 24.41
C LYS A 152 -2.04 2.29 24.79
N LYS A 153 -1.80 3.61 24.65
CA LYS A 153 -2.84 4.63 24.94
C LYS A 153 -4.04 4.52 24.00
N LYS A 154 -3.88 3.94 22.81
CA LYS A 154 -4.94 3.72 21.83
C LYS A 154 -5.52 2.30 21.87
N ASN A 155 -5.16 1.48 22.85
CA ASN A 155 -5.52 0.07 22.90
C ASN A 155 -5.11 -0.68 21.61
N GLN A 156 -3.92 -0.38 21.10
CA GLN A 156 -3.31 -1.03 19.95
C GLN A 156 -2.11 -1.85 20.37
N GLU A 157 -1.73 -2.82 19.53
CA GLU A 157 -0.56 -3.66 19.75
C GLU A 157 0.73 -2.81 19.83
N THR A 158 1.63 -3.21 20.72
CA THR A 158 2.87 -2.49 21.02
C THR A 158 4.09 -3.03 20.29
N PHE A 159 3.97 -4.17 19.62
CA PHE A 159 4.98 -4.72 18.71
C PHE A 159 4.79 -4.18 17.29
N VAL A 160 5.79 -4.33 16.43
CA VAL A 160 5.71 -4.03 15.00
C VAL A 160 5.70 -5.33 14.21
N ASN A 161 4.86 -5.41 13.19
CA ASN A 161 4.62 -6.61 12.38
C ASN A 161 4.44 -6.27 10.89
N SER A 162 5.01 -5.16 10.43
CA SER A 162 4.78 -4.66 9.09
C SER A 162 5.41 -5.53 8.01
N ASP A 163 6.52 -6.22 8.28
CA ASP A 163 7.10 -7.16 7.33
C ASP A 163 6.13 -8.33 7.03
N ASN A 164 5.47 -8.85 8.04
CA ASN A 164 4.44 -9.86 7.84
C ASN A 164 3.18 -9.31 7.16
N TYR A 165 2.83 -8.04 7.43
CA TYR A 165 1.74 -7.38 6.73
C TYR A 165 2.06 -7.24 5.23
N LEU A 166 3.26 -6.86 4.86
CA LEU A 166 3.68 -6.81 3.46
C LEU A 166 3.77 -8.20 2.82
N LYS A 167 4.26 -9.22 3.56
CA LYS A 167 4.21 -10.61 3.09
C LYS A 167 2.79 -11.07 2.81
N PHE A 168 1.81 -10.72 3.67
CA PHE A 168 0.41 -10.99 3.39
C PHE A 168 -0.02 -10.37 2.06
N ILE A 169 0.30 -9.10 1.81
CA ILE A 169 -0.08 -8.44 0.55
C ILE A 169 0.56 -9.14 -0.65
N VAL A 170 1.88 -9.32 -0.63
CA VAL A 170 2.63 -9.76 -1.83
C VAL A 170 2.59 -11.26 -2.08
N SER A 171 2.45 -12.09 -1.03
CA SER A 171 2.50 -13.55 -1.17
C SER A 171 1.17 -14.29 -1.00
N GLU A 172 0.12 -13.59 -0.52
CA GLU A 172 -1.19 -14.18 -0.35
C GLU A 172 -2.27 -13.39 -1.10
N LEU A 173 -2.45 -12.08 -0.81
CA LEU A 173 -3.52 -11.28 -1.38
C LEU A 173 -3.30 -11.01 -2.88
N LYS A 174 -2.14 -10.49 -3.28
CA LYS A 174 -1.87 -10.19 -4.69
C LYS A 174 -1.96 -11.43 -5.59
N PRO A 175 -1.37 -12.58 -5.27
CA PRO A 175 -1.56 -13.79 -6.06
C PRO A 175 -3.04 -14.22 -6.18
N TYR A 176 -3.83 -14.07 -5.13
CA TYR A 176 -5.26 -14.34 -5.18
C TYR A 176 -5.98 -13.39 -6.15
N ILE A 177 -5.70 -12.08 -6.09
CA ILE A 177 -6.28 -11.08 -7.00
C ILE A 177 -5.91 -11.40 -8.45
N ASP A 178 -4.65 -11.68 -8.72
CA ASP A 178 -4.13 -11.93 -10.06
C ASP A 178 -4.66 -13.24 -10.69
N ILE A 179 -4.96 -14.25 -9.86
CA ILE A 179 -5.56 -15.51 -10.34
C ILE A 179 -7.08 -15.35 -10.55
N THR A 180 -7.73 -14.53 -9.72
CA THR A 180 -9.20 -14.44 -9.68
C THR A 180 -9.74 -13.43 -10.68
N PHE A 181 -9.00 -12.37 -10.99
CA PHE A 181 -9.43 -11.27 -11.84
C PHE A 181 -8.44 -11.06 -13.00
N PRO A 182 -8.88 -10.51 -14.13
CA PRO A 182 -8.04 -10.27 -15.29
C PRO A 182 -7.09 -9.07 -15.06
N THR A 183 -6.10 -9.23 -14.20
CA THR A 183 -5.14 -8.20 -13.86
C THR A 183 -3.86 -8.31 -14.66
N LYS A 184 -3.21 -7.16 -14.86
CA LYS A 184 -1.81 -7.07 -15.26
C LYS A 184 -0.95 -7.24 -14.01
N THR A 185 0.08 -8.07 -14.10
CA THR A 185 0.86 -8.50 -12.93
C THR A 185 2.20 -7.79 -12.77
N SER A 186 2.58 -6.98 -13.77
CA SER A 186 3.86 -6.27 -13.79
C SER A 186 3.91 -5.11 -12.77
N PRO A 187 5.10 -4.71 -12.28
CA PRO A 187 5.22 -3.60 -11.35
C PRO A 187 4.63 -2.29 -11.88
N GLU A 188 4.80 -1.98 -13.16
CA GLU A 188 4.28 -0.76 -13.78
C GLU A 188 2.76 -0.67 -13.83
N ASP A 189 2.08 -1.79 -13.61
CA ASP A 189 0.62 -1.89 -13.52
C ASP A 189 0.13 -2.16 -12.09
N THR A 190 1.04 -2.14 -11.11
CA THR A 190 0.74 -2.39 -9.69
C THR A 190 1.15 -1.19 -8.84
N ALA A 191 0.18 -0.49 -8.29
CA ALA A 191 0.42 0.66 -7.42
C ALA A 191 -0.09 0.41 -5.99
N ILE A 192 0.49 1.14 -5.02
CA ILE A 192 0.06 1.11 -3.62
C ILE A 192 -0.13 2.52 -3.07
N MET A 193 -1.14 2.74 -2.22
CA MET A 193 -1.50 4.06 -1.75
C MET A 193 -2.07 4.05 -0.33
N GLY A 194 -1.85 5.12 0.40
CA GLY A 194 -2.48 5.35 1.69
C GLY A 194 -2.23 6.74 2.23
N SER A 195 -2.82 7.04 3.39
CA SER A 195 -2.58 8.29 4.13
C SER A 195 -2.01 8.05 5.49
N SER A 196 -1.34 9.06 6.03
CA SER A 196 -0.83 9.01 7.39
C SER A 196 0.11 7.80 7.60
N ARG A 197 -0.24 6.89 8.51
CA ARG A 197 0.48 5.60 8.67
C ARG A 197 0.30 4.68 7.47
N GLY A 198 -0.85 4.76 6.78
CA GLY A 198 -1.06 4.05 5.52
C GLY A 198 -0.11 4.53 4.42
N ALA A 199 0.29 5.80 4.45
CA ALA A 199 1.34 6.33 3.59
C ALA A 199 2.72 5.76 3.95
N LEU A 200 3.06 5.68 5.24
CA LEU A 200 4.32 5.08 5.69
C LEU A 200 4.48 3.62 5.23
N ILE A 201 3.44 2.80 5.40
CA ILE A 201 3.52 1.39 4.97
C ILE A 201 3.51 1.27 3.45
N SER A 202 2.85 2.17 2.70
CA SER A 202 2.91 2.18 1.24
C SER A 202 4.29 2.57 0.72
N LEU A 203 4.95 3.54 1.36
CA LEU A 203 6.34 3.89 1.09
C LEU A 203 7.31 2.75 1.42
N TYR A 204 7.10 2.09 2.56
CA TYR A 204 7.88 0.92 2.96
C TYR A 204 7.69 -0.24 1.98
N ALA A 205 6.47 -0.45 1.47
CA ALA A 205 6.16 -1.50 0.51
C ALA A 205 6.93 -1.36 -0.80
N ILE A 206 6.99 -0.16 -1.38
CA ILE A 206 7.74 0.05 -2.64
C ILE A 206 9.25 -0.05 -2.43
N CYS A 207 9.76 0.25 -1.23
CA CYS A 207 11.17 0.05 -0.88
C CYS A 207 11.51 -1.44 -0.69
N GLU A 208 10.64 -2.22 -0.03
CA GLU A 208 10.91 -3.63 0.28
C GLU A 208 10.57 -4.59 -0.87
N TYR A 209 9.64 -4.21 -1.75
CA TYR A 209 9.14 -5.02 -2.86
C TYR A 209 9.07 -4.22 -4.17
N PRO A 210 10.20 -3.65 -4.64
CA PRO A 210 10.23 -2.86 -5.87
C PRO A 210 9.91 -3.70 -7.12
N GLU A 211 10.10 -5.02 -7.05
CA GLU A 211 9.72 -5.97 -8.11
C GLU A 211 8.20 -6.22 -8.18
N VAL A 212 7.44 -5.73 -7.19
CA VAL A 212 5.98 -5.87 -7.11
C VAL A 212 5.28 -4.55 -7.37
N PHE A 213 5.75 -3.46 -6.75
CA PHE A 213 5.11 -2.16 -6.80
C PHE A 213 5.94 -1.17 -7.62
N GLY A 214 5.42 -0.73 -8.77
CA GLY A 214 6.05 0.28 -9.61
C GLY A 214 5.70 1.72 -9.20
N ALA A 215 4.65 1.92 -8.39
CA ALA A 215 4.27 3.25 -7.95
C ALA A 215 3.70 3.26 -6.53
N ALA A 216 3.99 4.34 -5.76
CA ALA A 216 3.42 4.58 -4.45
C ALA A 216 2.89 6.01 -4.31
N ALA A 217 1.70 6.18 -3.68
CA ALA A 217 1.22 7.49 -3.25
C ALA A 217 1.07 7.55 -1.73
N CYS A 218 1.69 8.56 -1.15
CA CYS A 218 1.90 8.74 0.28
C CYS A 218 1.31 10.09 0.72
N LEU A 219 0.00 10.10 1.08
CA LEU A 219 -0.71 11.32 1.45
C LEU A 219 -0.52 11.62 2.93
N SER A 220 -0.17 12.86 3.25
CA SER A 220 0.02 13.29 4.65
C SER A 220 0.83 12.29 5.47
N THR A 221 1.98 11.86 4.96
CA THR A 221 2.80 10.81 5.57
C THR A 221 3.13 11.09 7.02
N HIS A 222 2.88 10.13 7.90
CA HIS A 222 3.05 10.30 9.36
C HIS A 222 4.51 10.20 9.79
N TRP A 223 5.33 11.12 9.32
CA TRP A 223 6.78 11.14 9.52
C TRP A 223 7.21 11.08 10.97
N ILE A 224 6.50 11.79 11.86
CA ILE A 224 6.88 11.90 13.28
C ILE A 224 6.63 10.61 14.08
N GLY A 225 5.92 9.62 13.52
CA GLY A 225 5.65 8.32 14.15
C GLY A 225 4.78 8.38 15.42
N THR A 226 4.82 9.49 16.15
CA THR A 226 4.05 9.77 17.36
C THR A 226 3.14 10.99 17.16
N TYR A 227 2.44 11.48 18.20
CA TYR A 227 1.68 12.74 18.14
C TYR A 227 2.42 13.91 18.78
N SER A 228 3.66 13.71 19.17
CA SER A 228 4.52 14.72 19.76
C SER A 228 5.73 14.94 18.86
N ASN A 229 5.98 16.20 18.53
CA ASN A 229 7.19 16.62 17.83
C ASN A 229 8.22 17.12 18.85
N ALA A 230 8.56 16.29 19.84
CA ALA A 230 9.61 16.59 20.80
C ALA A 230 10.98 16.65 20.09
N GLU A 231 11.90 17.49 20.57
CA GLU A 231 13.26 17.60 20.04
C GLU A 231 14.03 16.25 20.09
N SER A 232 13.69 15.37 21.05
CA SER A 232 14.23 14.03 21.15
C SER A 232 13.66 13.03 20.16
N ASN A 233 12.67 13.41 19.33
CA ASN A 233 12.07 12.50 18.36
C ASN A 233 13.02 12.25 17.18
N GLN A 234 13.70 11.11 17.19
CA GLN A 234 14.59 10.69 16.11
C GLN A 234 13.90 9.92 14.98
N ILE A 235 12.62 9.60 15.13
CA ILE A 235 11.86 8.76 14.16
C ILE A 235 11.95 9.28 12.73
N PRO A 236 11.73 10.58 12.44
CA PRO A 236 11.82 11.10 11.09
C PRO A 236 13.20 10.91 10.45
N TYR A 237 14.26 11.08 11.22
CA TYR A 237 15.63 10.96 10.74
C TYR A 237 15.98 9.50 10.44
N VAL A 238 15.53 8.56 11.27
CA VAL A 238 15.72 7.12 11.01
C VAL A 238 14.90 6.67 9.79
N ILE A 239 13.71 7.25 9.55
CA ILE A 239 12.97 7.04 8.30
C ILE A 239 13.78 7.58 7.12
N PHE A 240 14.35 8.78 7.23
CA PHE A 240 15.17 9.37 6.18
C PHE A 240 16.40 8.50 5.85
N ASP A 241 17.14 8.05 6.88
CA ASP A 241 18.29 7.14 6.68
C ASP A 241 17.86 5.85 5.98
N TYR A 242 16.72 5.27 6.39
CA TYR A 242 16.15 4.10 5.72
C TYR A 242 15.86 4.38 4.24
N LEU A 243 15.27 5.53 3.90
CA LEU A 243 14.99 5.90 2.51
C LEU A 243 16.27 6.08 1.69
N MET A 244 17.30 6.72 2.27
CA MET A 244 18.60 6.88 1.62
C MET A 244 19.21 5.54 1.20
N ASP A 245 18.98 4.47 1.96
CA ASP A 245 19.53 3.16 1.66
C ASP A 245 18.65 2.32 0.73
N ASN A 246 17.32 2.44 0.83
CA ASN A 246 16.38 1.45 0.31
C ASN A 246 15.44 1.95 -0.80
N LEU A 247 15.43 3.26 -1.14
CA LEU A 247 14.62 3.74 -2.26
C LEU A 247 15.01 3.02 -3.56
N PRO A 248 14.02 2.50 -4.33
CA PRO A 248 14.30 1.85 -5.61
C PRO A 248 14.81 2.84 -6.67
N SER A 249 15.25 2.32 -7.81
CA SER A 249 15.64 3.18 -8.94
C SER A 249 14.43 3.91 -9.54
N PRO A 250 14.49 5.23 -9.83
CA PRO A 250 13.41 5.98 -10.45
C PRO A 250 13.08 5.53 -11.87
N LYS A 251 13.97 4.76 -12.53
CA LYS A 251 13.78 4.32 -13.91
C LYS A 251 12.43 3.62 -14.14
N ASN A 252 11.97 2.84 -13.15
CA ASN A 252 10.74 2.05 -13.24
C ASN A 252 9.81 2.29 -12.05
N HIS A 253 10.08 3.32 -11.22
CA HIS A 253 9.30 3.59 -10.02
C HIS A 253 8.89 5.04 -9.93
N LYS A 254 7.67 5.27 -9.44
CA LYS A 254 7.12 6.60 -9.21
C LYS A 254 6.66 6.76 -7.77
N ILE A 255 6.96 7.88 -7.15
CA ILE A 255 6.56 8.17 -5.77
C ILE A 255 5.88 9.53 -5.70
N TYR A 256 4.65 9.56 -5.20
CA TYR A 256 3.87 10.75 -4.95
C TYR A 256 3.82 11.03 -3.45
N PHE A 257 4.07 12.29 -3.09
CA PHE A 257 3.83 12.83 -1.77
C PHE A 257 2.90 14.03 -1.83
N ASP A 258 2.09 14.18 -0.78
CA ASP A 258 1.42 15.44 -0.48
C ASP A 258 1.23 15.64 1.04
N TYR A 259 0.94 16.87 1.43
CA TYR A 259 0.60 17.20 2.79
C TYR A 259 -0.24 18.47 2.87
N GLY A 260 -1.04 18.59 3.93
CA GLY A 260 -1.74 19.82 4.29
C GLY A 260 -0.86 20.74 5.16
N THR A 261 -1.45 21.84 5.65
CA THR A 261 -0.76 22.79 6.53
C THR A 261 -1.46 23.02 7.86
N GLN A 262 -2.53 22.24 8.14
CA GLN A 262 -3.31 22.37 9.35
C GLN A 262 -3.29 21.06 10.16
N THR A 263 -3.66 21.15 11.43
CA THR A 263 -3.72 20.02 12.36
C THR A 263 -2.40 19.26 12.42
N LEU A 264 -2.40 17.94 12.27
CA LEU A 264 -1.18 17.11 12.34
C LEU A 264 -0.23 17.38 11.18
N ASP A 265 -0.74 17.72 10.00
CA ASP A 265 0.06 18.03 8.80
C ASP A 265 0.93 19.27 8.97
N ALA A 266 0.55 20.21 9.85
CA ALA A 266 1.36 21.38 10.16
C ALA A 266 2.77 21.04 10.70
N LEU A 267 2.96 19.81 11.18
CA LEU A 267 4.24 19.32 11.71
C LEU A 267 5.12 18.64 10.65
N TYR A 268 4.62 18.46 9.42
CA TYR A 268 5.27 17.57 8.45
C TYR A 268 6.27 18.24 7.51
N LEU A 269 6.17 19.56 7.31
CA LEU A 269 7.00 20.27 6.32
C LEU A 269 8.51 19.93 6.42
N PRO A 270 9.19 20.01 7.58
CA PRO A 270 10.63 19.76 7.64
C PRO A 270 10.99 18.31 7.24
N TYR A 271 10.12 17.37 7.51
CA TYR A 271 10.35 15.95 7.23
C TYR A 271 9.99 15.59 5.79
N GLN A 272 9.02 16.33 5.22
CA GLN A 272 8.67 16.21 3.82
C GLN A 272 9.83 16.70 2.93
N ASP A 273 10.52 17.76 3.35
CA ASP A 273 11.74 18.25 2.67
C ASP A 273 12.88 17.21 2.75
N LEU A 274 13.05 16.51 3.88
CA LEU A 274 14.01 15.40 3.98
C LEU A 274 13.67 14.26 3.03
N ALA A 275 12.40 13.88 2.90
CA ALA A 275 11.98 12.84 1.97
C ALA A 275 12.24 13.24 0.52
N THR A 276 11.96 14.50 0.16
CA THR A 276 12.29 15.05 -1.17
C THR A 276 13.79 14.98 -1.43
N THR A 277 14.61 15.40 -0.45
CA THR A 277 16.09 15.32 -0.54
C THR A 277 16.56 13.89 -0.79
N ALA A 278 15.94 12.88 -0.13
CA ALA A 278 16.30 11.48 -0.36
C ALA A 278 15.97 11.03 -1.80
N LEU A 279 14.82 11.43 -2.32
CA LEU A 279 14.42 11.11 -3.69
C LEU A 279 15.34 11.78 -4.71
N GLU A 280 15.64 13.08 -4.56
CA GLU A 280 16.56 13.82 -5.42
C GLU A 280 17.97 13.20 -5.41
N TYR A 281 18.47 12.81 -4.23
CA TYR A 281 19.75 12.11 -4.10
C TYR A 281 19.77 10.76 -4.86
N LYS A 282 18.62 10.07 -4.93
CA LYS A 282 18.43 8.84 -5.71
C LYS A 282 18.11 9.11 -7.19
N SER A 283 18.21 10.37 -7.64
CA SER A 283 17.98 10.81 -9.03
C SER A 283 16.52 10.70 -9.50
N TYR A 284 15.55 10.79 -8.57
CA TYR A 284 14.16 11.03 -8.95
C TYR A 284 14.01 12.46 -9.51
N ASP A 285 13.14 12.60 -10.49
CA ASP A 285 12.85 13.85 -11.21
C ASP A 285 11.33 14.12 -11.27
N ASP A 286 10.92 15.17 -11.95
CA ASP A 286 9.52 15.59 -12.05
C ASP A 286 8.60 14.54 -12.74
N GLU A 287 9.15 13.55 -13.45
CA GLU A 287 8.39 12.46 -14.07
C GLU A 287 8.20 11.29 -13.11
N SER A 288 9.15 11.09 -12.21
CA SER A 288 9.21 9.96 -11.26
C SER A 288 8.81 10.32 -9.83
N MET A 289 8.81 11.61 -9.45
CA MET A 289 8.32 12.07 -8.16
C MET A 289 7.44 13.31 -8.24
N VAL A 290 6.49 13.40 -7.31
CA VAL A 290 5.69 14.60 -7.06
C VAL A 290 5.61 14.83 -5.55
N ASN A 291 5.78 16.07 -5.12
CA ASN A 291 5.58 16.50 -3.74
C ASN A 291 4.78 17.79 -3.67
N LEU A 292 3.55 17.75 -3.18
CA LEU A 292 2.63 18.89 -3.20
C LEU A 292 2.20 19.33 -1.80
N LYS A 293 2.21 20.63 -1.58
CA LYS A 293 1.66 21.29 -0.39
C LYS A 293 0.26 21.81 -0.69
N PHE A 294 -0.69 21.49 0.19
CA PHE A 294 -2.08 21.96 0.12
C PHE A 294 -2.37 22.90 1.29
N ASP A 295 -2.27 24.20 1.08
CA ASP A 295 -2.49 25.21 2.11
C ASP A 295 -3.93 25.16 2.62
N GLY A 296 -4.09 25.21 3.94
CA GLY A 296 -5.39 25.15 4.64
C GLY A 296 -5.98 23.74 4.77
N HIS A 297 -5.39 22.71 4.20
CA HIS A 297 -5.85 21.34 4.34
C HIS A 297 -5.43 20.75 5.69
N GLU A 298 -6.36 20.02 6.31
CA GLU A 298 -6.17 19.30 7.57
C GLU A 298 -5.80 17.83 7.32
N HIS A 299 -5.33 17.14 8.35
CA HIS A 299 -5.09 15.70 8.37
C HIS A 299 -6.42 14.93 8.52
N ALA A 300 -7.20 14.83 7.45
CA ALA A 300 -8.53 14.20 7.48
C ALA A 300 -8.99 13.74 6.09
N GLU A 301 -9.86 12.70 6.07
CA GLU A 301 -10.40 12.07 4.88
C GLU A 301 -11.07 13.08 3.93
N LYS A 302 -11.85 14.03 4.45
CA LYS A 302 -12.49 15.08 3.65
C LYS A 302 -11.51 15.93 2.82
N PHE A 303 -10.25 16.07 3.28
CA PHE A 303 -9.22 16.81 2.56
C PHE A 303 -8.43 15.91 1.63
N TRP A 304 -8.21 14.64 1.98
CA TRP A 304 -7.64 13.65 1.06
C TRP A 304 -8.58 13.42 -0.13
N ASN A 305 -9.89 13.30 0.11
CA ASN A 305 -10.91 13.27 -0.94
C ASN A 305 -10.76 14.44 -1.93
N LYS A 306 -10.73 15.69 -1.43
CA LYS A 306 -10.64 16.90 -2.28
C LYS A 306 -9.46 16.93 -3.25
N ARG A 307 -8.39 16.21 -2.95
CA ARG A 307 -7.16 16.21 -3.75
C ARG A 307 -6.83 14.86 -4.37
N LEU A 308 -7.70 13.88 -4.19
CA LEU A 308 -7.46 12.48 -4.58
C LEU A 308 -7.23 12.30 -6.09
N ALA A 309 -7.87 13.11 -6.93
CA ALA A 309 -7.67 13.06 -8.38
C ALA A 309 -6.18 13.25 -8.79
N THR A 310 -5.41 14.02 -8.03
CA THR A 310 -4.00 14.30 -8.34
C THR A 310 -3.11 13.05 -8.19
N PRO A 311 -3.05 12.36 -7.02
CA PRO A 311 -2.27 11.13 -6.89
C PRO A 311 -2.78 10.01 -7.81
N LEU A 312 -4.09 9.85 -7.98
CA LEU A 312 -4.64 8.85 -8.90
C LEU A 312 -4.14 9.06 -10.33
N THR A 313 -4.18 10.32 -10.81
CA THR A 313 -3.65 10.66 -12.14
C THR A 313 -2.15 10.39 -12.23
N PHE A 314 -1.37 10.76 -11.23
CA PHE A 314 0.08 10.54 -11.24
C PHE A 314 0.43 9.04 -11.29
N LEU A 315 -0.24 8.21 -10.48
CA LEU A 315 0.03 6.76 -10.41
C LEU A 315 -0.42 6.00 -11.66
N LEU A 316 -1.60 6.36 -12.19
CA LEU A 316 -2.38 5.52 -13.12
C LEU A 316 -2.54 6.16 -14.50
N LYS A 317 -1.86 7.28 -14.77
CA LYS A 317 -1.94 7.97 -16.05
C LYS A 317 -1.72 7.00 -17.21
N LYS A 318 -2.59 7.12 -18.21
CA LYS A 318 -2.44 6.39 -19.46
C LYS A 318 -1.26 6.98 -20.24
N ASP A 319 -0.34 6.13 -20.66
CA ASP A 319 0.70 6.55 -21.58
C ASP A 319 0.02 6.80 -22.93
N TYR A 320 0.15 8.00 -23.46
CA TYR A 320 -0.29 8.30 -24.81
C TYR A 320 0.78 7.74 -25.76
N GLU A 321 0.37 6.78 -26.59
CA GLU A 321 1.17 6.31 -27.71
C GLU A 321 1.43 7.43 -28.74
#